data_0cb7c6c81357fbb368b20d0ad0dda22f
#
_entry.id   0cb7c6c81357fbb368b20d0ad0dda22f
#
_cell.length_a   1.000
_cell.length_b   1.000
_cell.length_c   1.000
_cell.angle_alpha   90.00
_cell.angle_beta   90.00
_cell.angle_gamma   90.00
#
_symmetry.space_group_name_H-M   'P 1'
#
loop_
_entity.id
_entity.type
_entity.pdbx_description
1 polymer ?
#
loop_
_entity_poly.entity_id
_entity_poly.type
_entity_poly.pdbx_seq_one_letter_code
_entity_poly.pdbx_strand_id
1 'polypeptide(L)'
;GYRVLSHPTGKARPEILDYAADVALPGLDRKKAVELMLDGSQDETLYRLLLLAQCSALHQAMPFLFEKIGDETELLLPINLLHTDSLIRKLVESTDESDWRQIEIIGWLYQFYIAEKKNEVMGKVVKSEDIPAATQLFTPNWIVKYMVQNSLGAQWMRTYPHSALKTYMDFYIEPIQQVDAVKDQ
;
A
#
# COMPACT_ATOMS: atom_id res chain seq x y z
N GLY A 1 4.96 -7.12 -14.55
CA GLY A 1 4.96 -5.70 -14.92
C GLY A 1 6.28 -5.05 -14.55
N TYR A 2 6.57 -3.89 -15.15
CA TYR A 2 7.80 -3.14 -14.90
C TYR A 2 7.70 -2.36 -13.60
N ARG A 3 8.84 -2.15 -12.90
CA ARG A 3 8.88 -1.35 -11.68
C ARG A 3 8.68 0.14 -12.01
N VAL A 4 7.68 0.73 -11.37
CA VAL A 4 7.29 2.12 -11.64
C VAL A 4 8.16 3.13 -10.88
N LEU A 5 8.57 2.80 -9.65
CA LEU A 5 9.27 3.73 -8.76
C LEU A 5 10.78 3.47 -8.68
N SER A 6 11.24 2.29 -9.06
CA SER A 6 12.63 1.85 -8.91
C SER A 6 13.13 1.08 -10.12
N HIS A 7 14.40 0.69 -10.10
CA HIS A 7 15.00 -0.20 -11.09
C HIS A 7 15.60 -1.43 -10.40
N PRO A 8 15.43 -2.65 -10.93
CA PRO A 8 15.93 -3.87 -10.30
C PRO A 8 17.45 -3.92 -10.17
N THR A 9 18.18 -3.19 -11.00
CA THR A 9 19.64 -3.08 -10.94
C THR A 9 20.17 -1.92 -10.09
N GLY A 10 19.30 -1.23 -9.33
CA GLY A 10 19.69 -0.09 -8.52
C GLY A 10 19.98 1.21 -9.28
N LYS A 11 19.65 1.27 -10.58
CA LYS A 11 19.75 2.51 -11.33
C LYS A 11 18.81 3.58 -10.79
N ALA A 12 19.20 4.82 -10.88
CA ALA A 12 18.41 5.98 -10.49
C ALA A 12 17.11 6.15 -11.32
N ARG A 13 17.15 5.72 -12.58
CA ARG A 13 16.04 5.79 -13.53
C ARG A 13 15.07 4.63 -13.28
N PRO A 14 13.76 4.86 -13.10
CA PRO A 14 12.78 3.78 -12.97
C PRO A 14 12.72 2.86 -14.19
N GLU A 15 12.56 1.55 -13.98
CA GLU A 15 12.53 0.54 -15.03
C GLU A 15 11.45 0.81 -16.09
N ILE A 16 10.29 1.31 -15.69
CA ILE A 16 9.16 1.58 -16.59
C ILE A 16 9.54 2.55 -17.74
N LEU A 17 10.50 3.43 -17.52
CA LEU A 17 10.97 4.36 -18.55
C LEU A 17 11.77 3.65 -19.66
N ASP A 18 12.49 2.59 -19.31
CA ASP A 18 13.29 1.82 -20.27
C ASP A 18 12.39 0.98 -21.20
N TYR A 19 11.17 0.69 -20.78
CA TYR A 19 10.19 -0.12 -21.49
C TYR A 19 8.91 0.63 -21.85
N ALA A 20 8.96 1.96 -21.93
CA ALA A 20 7.76 2.80 -22.12
C ALA A 20 6.96 2.44 -23.38
N ALA A 21 7.62 1.96 -24.45
CA ALA A 21 6.99 1.50 -25.68
C ALA A 21 6.16 0.22 -25.50
N ASP A 22 6.56 -0.65 -24.56
CA ASP A 22 5.94 -1.96 -24.30
C ASP A 22 4.84 -1.88 -23.21
N VAL A 23 4.76 -0.75 -22.53
CA VAL A 23 3.78 -0.56 -21.45
C VAL A 23 2.37 -0.48 -22.02
N ALA A 24 1.50 -1.39 -21.57
CA ALA A 24 0.09 -1.43 -21.90
C ALA A 24 -0.76 -1.12 -20.66
N LEU A 25 -1.02 0.15 -20.42
CA LEU A 25 -1.86 0.63 -19.33
C LEU A 25 -3.15 1.24 -19.85
N PRO A 26 -4.28 1.05 -19.14
CA PRO A 26 -5.55 1.69 -19.49
C PRO A 26 -5.40 3.23 -19.48
N GLY A 27 -5.88 3.86 -20.56
CA GLY A 27 -5.82 5.32 -20.69
C GLY A 27 -4.45 5.89 -21.08
N LEU A 28 -3.43 5.07 -21.26
CA LEU A 28 -2.12 5.53 -21.72
C LEU A 28 -2.16 5.88 -23.21
N ASP A 29 -1.80 7.11 -23.54
CA ASP A 29 -1.51 7.50 -24.93
C ASP A 29 -0.13 6.92 -25.35
N ARG A 30 -0.17 5.71 -25.93
CA ARG A 30 1.03 5.00 -26.37
C ARG A 30 1.82 5.75 -27.44
N LYS A 31 1.14 6.49 -28.32
CA LYS A 31 1.84 7.26 -29.37
C LYS A 31 2.69 8.34 -28.75
N LYS A 32 2.08 9.13 -27.85
CA LYS A 32 2.77 10.16 -27.09
C LYS A 32 3.91 9.59 -26.23
N ALA A 33 3.71 8.42 -25.58
CA ALA A 33 4.75 7.77 -24.79
C ALA A 33 5.96 7.38 -25.65
N VAL A 34 5.74 6.80 -26.82
CA VAL A 34 6.80 6.44 -27.78
C VAL A 34 7.51 7.69 -28.32
N GLU A 35 6.78 8.73 -28.67
CA GLU A 35 7.36 10.00 -29.11
C GLU A 35 8.29 10.61 -28.06
N LEU A 36 7.83 10.69 -26.81
CA LEU A 36 8.62 11.21 -25.69
C LEU A 36 9.86 10.33 -25.40
N MET A 37 9.72 9.01 -25.53
CA MET A 37 10.83 8.08 -25.35
C MET A 37 11.90 8.25 -26.44
N LEU A 38 11.50 8.46 -27.70
CA LEU A 38 12.41 8.66 -28.83
C LEU A 38 13.10 10.02 -28.78
N ASP A 39 12.43 11.05 -28.29
CA ASP A 39 13.02 12.38 -28.07
C ASP A 39 14.18 12.33 -27.06
N GLY A 40 14.05 11.53 -26.01
CA GLY A 40 15.11 11.31 -25.00
C GLY A 40 15.42 12.51 -24.11
N SER A 41 14.89 13.70 -24.42
CA SER A 41 15.08 14.92 -23.64
C SER A 41 13.94 15.20 -22.64
N GLN A 42 12.84 14.45 -22.73
CA GLN A 42 11.60 14.67 -21.98
C GLN A 42 11.25 13.52 -21.02
N ASP A 43 12.25 12.91 -20.41
CA ASP A 43 12.07 11.81 -19.47
C ASP A 43 11.11 12.13 -18.31
N GLU A 44 11.13 13.36 -17.82
CA GLU A 44 10.23 13.82 -16.75
C GLU A 44 8.76 13.82 -17.20
N THR A 45 8.48 14.29 -18.41
CA THR A 45 7.14 14.31 -19.00
C THR A 45 6.66 12.88 -19.27
N LEU A 46 7.54 12.03 -19.79
CA LEU A 46 7.26 10.61 -20.03
C LEU A 46 6.95 9.89 -18.72
N TYR A 47 7.77 10.11 -17.69
CA TYR A 47 7.56 9.47 -16.41
C TYR A 47 6.24 9.89 -15.76
N ARG A 48 5.91 11.17 -15.80
CA ARG A 48 4.61 11.67 -15.33
C ARG A 48 3.44 10.99 -16.05
N LEU A 49 3.52 10.87 -17.37
CA LEU A 49 2.49 10.21 -18.19
C LEU A 49 2.31 8.74 -17.77
N LEU A 50 3.40 8.01 -17.59
CA LEU A 50 3.38 6.60 -17.18
C LEU A 50 2.87 6.42 -15.73
N LEU A 51 3.27 7.30 -14.82
CA LEU A 51 2.83 7.27 -13.42
C LEU A 51 1.32 7.50 -13.31
N LEU A 52 0.79 8.50 -14.02
CA LEU A 52 -0.64 8.79 -14.04
C LEU A 52 -1.45 7.64 -14.66
N ALA A 53 -0.94 7.04 -15.74
CA ALA A 53 -1.58 5.88 -16.34
C ALA A 53 -1.59 4.68 -15.37
N GLN A 54 -0.52 4.47 -14.60
CA GLN A 54 -0.48 3.43 -13.57
C GLN A 54 -1.49 3.68 -12.45
N CYS A 55 -1.61 4.92 -11.97
CA CYS A 55 -2.60 5.29 -10.96
C CYS A 55 -4.04 5.09 -11.49
N SER A 56 -4.29 5.44 -12.76
CA SER A 56 -5.58 5.20 -13.41
C SER A 56 -5.90 3.70 -13.52
N ALA A 57 -4.89 2.87 -13.79
CA ALA A 57 -5.05 1.42 -13.81
C ALA A 57 -5.39 0.86 -12.42
N LEU A 58 -4.78 1.38 -11.35
CA LEU A 58 -5.12 1.02 -9.98
C LEU A 58 -6.55 1.40 -9.61
N HIS A 59 -7.00 2.60 -10.02
CA HIS A 59 -8.40 2.99 -9.85
C HIS A 59 -9.36 2.04 -10.57
N GLN A 60 -9.06 1.65 -11.80
CA GLN A 60 -9.93 0.71 -12.55
C GLN A 60 -10.00 -0.67 -11.88
N ALA A 61 -8.89 -1.14 -11.32
CA ALA A 61 -8.83 -2.44 -10.63
C ALA A 61 -9.54 -2.40 -9.26
N MET A 62 -9.42 -1.30 -8.52
CA MET A 62 -9.94 -1.15 -7.16
C MET A 62 -10.53 0.26 -6.95
N PRO A 63 -11.68 0.58 -7.56
CA PRO A 63 -12.26 1.94 -7.54
C PRO A 63 -12.73 2.38 -6.14
N PHE A 64 -12.98 1.43 -5.25
CA PHE A 64 -13.36 1.71 -3.85
C PHE A 64 -12.16 2.09 -2.96
N LEU A 65 -10.93 1.79 -3.39
CA LEU A 65 -9.70 2.05 -2.61
C LEU A 65 -8.91 3.22 -3.19
N PHE A 66 -8.86 3.34 -4.51
CA PHE A 66 -8.12 4.39 -5.20
C PHE A 66 -9.10 5.32 -5.92
N GLU A 67 -9.03 6.60 -5.59
CA GLU A 67 -9.80 7.61 -6.32
C GLU A 67 -9.27 7.76 -7.76
N LYS A 68 -10.17 8.19 -8.65
CA LYS A 68 -9.78 8.55 -10.01
C LYS A 68 -8.90 9.79 -9.93
N ILE A 69 -7.69 9.71 -10.47
CA ILE A 69 -6.86 10.89 -10.65
C ILE A 69 -7.52 11.75 -11.74
N GLY A 70 -7.96 12.91 -11.33
CA GLY A 70 -8.50 13.97 -12.19
C GLY A 70 -7.57 15.17 -12.15
N ASP A 71 -7.92 16.19 -12.90
CA ASP A 71 -7.11 17.39 -13.13
C ASP A 71 -6.56 18.04 -11.85
N GLU A 72 -7.31 18.05 -10.76
CA GLU A 72 -6.91 18.68 -9.50
C GLU A 72 -5.88 17.86 -8.72
N THR A 73 -6.04 16.55 -8.67
CA THR A 73 -5.09 15.64 -7.96
C THR A 73 -3.77 15.51 -8.71
N GLU A 74 -3.76 15.67 -10.02
CA GLU A 74 -2.54 15.72 -10.82
C GLU A 74 -1.63 16.89 -10.44
N LEU A 75 -2.22 18.01 -10.02
CA LEU A 75 -1.47 19.20 -9.56
C LEU A 75 -0.69 18.95 -8.27
N LEU A 76 -1.04 17.93 -7.50
CA LEU A 76 -0.30 17.54 -6.29
C LEU A 76 1.02 16.84 -6.60
N LEU A 77 1.20 16.31 -7.81
CA LEU A 77 2.46 15.69 -8.20
C LEU A 77 3.54 16.77 -8.39
N PRO A 78 4.70 16.61 -7.73
CA PRO A 78 5.83 17.51 -7.91
C PRO A 78 6.25 17.63 -9.38
N ILE A 79 6.83 18.77 -9.75
CA ILE A 79 7.35 18.98 -11.11
C ILE A 79 8.56 18.06 -11.36
N ASN A 80 9.36 17.81 -10.31
CA ASN A 80 10.64 17.09 -10.38
C ASN A 80 10.50 15.66 -9.84
N LEU A 81 9.96 14.74 -10.62
CA LEU A 81 9.75 13.36 -10.20
C LEU A 81 11.02 12.49 -10.27
N LEU A 82 11.90 12.77 -11.25
CA LEU A 82 13.13 12.00 -11.50
C LEU A 82 14.39 12.65 -10.88
N HIS A 83 14.28 13.86 -10.38
CA HIS A 83 15.42 14.55 -9.79
C HIS A 83 15.95 13.83 -8.56
N THR A 84 17.25 13.97 -8.26
CA THR A 84 17.88 13.35 -7.08
C THR A 84 17.22 13.73 -5.76
N ASP A 85 16.68 14.94 -5.68
CA ASP A 85 15.96 15.45 -4.50
C ASP A 85 14.45 15.21 -4.51
N SER A 86 13.94 14.44 -5.50
CA SER A 86 12.50 14.18 -5.60
C SER A 86 11.98 13.42 -4.39
N LEU A 87 10.74 13.71 -4.00
CA LEU A 87 10.06 13.02 -2.90
C LEU A 87 9.92 11.52 -3.16
N ILE A 88 9.62 11.14 -4.42
CA ILE A 88 9.50 9.73 -4.82
C ILE A 88 10.82 9.01 -4.60
N ARG A 89 11.92 9.62 -5.03
CA ARG A 89 13.24 9.02 -4.90
C ARG A 89 13.66 8.90 -3.44
N LYS A 90 13.47 9.93 -2.63
CA LYS A 90 13.72 9.89 -1.19
C LYS A 90 12.89 8.78 -0.50
N LEU A 91 11.62 8.63 -0.87
CA LEU A 91 10.76 7.57 -0.35
C LEU A 91 11.29 6.18 -0.71
N VAL A 92 11.69 5.96 -1.97
CA VAL A 92 12.23 4.67 -2.42
C VAL A 92 13.58 4.35 -1.77
N GLU A 93 14.46 5.34 -1.63
CA GLU A 93 15.79 5.17 -1.03
C GLU A 93 15.74 5.00 0.49
N SER A 94 14.73 5.55 1.16
CA SER A 94 14.56 5.47 2.63
C SER A 94 13.79 4.24 3.10
N THR A 95 13.23 3.45 2.18
CA THR A 95 12.37 2.31 2.51
C THR A 95 12.95 1.03 1.93
N ASP A 96 13.20 0.03 2.77
CA ASP A 96 13.76 -1.25 2.34
C ASP A 96 12.81 -2.02 1.41
N GLU A 97 13.34 -2.75 0.44
CA GLU A 97 12.56 -3.58 -0.50
C GLU A 97 11.65 -4.59 0.23
N SER A 98 12.07 -5.08 1.40
CA SER A 98 11.28 -5.99 2.23
C SER A 98 10.02 -5.32 2.79
N ASP A 99 10.09 -4.04 3.13
CA ASP A 99 8.97 -3.30 3.69
C ASP A 99 7.87 -3.04 2.63
N TRP A 100 8.27 -2.81 1.37
CA TRP A 100 7.33 -2.69 0.25
C TRP A 100 6.51 -3.95 -0.02
N ARG A 101 6.96 -5.11 0.48
CA ARG A 101 6.21 -6.37 0.39
C ARG A 101 5.22 -6.57 1.53
N GLN A 102 5.31 -5.73 2.56
CA GLN A 102 4.39 -5.79 3.70
C GLN A 102 3.08 -5.09 3.35
N ILE A 103 1.98 -5.77 3.57
CA ILE A 103 0.64 -5.24 3.31
C ILE A 103 0.34 -4.00 4.16
N GLU A 104 0.96 -3.92 5.34
CA GLU A 104 0.77 -2.87 6.32
C GLU A 104 1.50 -1.56 5.97
N ILE A 105 2.37 -1.54 4.96
CA ILE A 105 3.19 -0.36 4.67
C ILE A 105 2.36 0.91 4.47
N ILE A 106 1.22 0.81 3.82
CA ILE A 106 0.30 1.94 3.61
C ILE A 106 -0.22 2.45 4.96
N GLY A 107 -0.57 1.54 5.88
CA GLY A 107 -0.99 1.87 7.23
C GLY A 107 0.11 2.56 8.03
N TRP A 108 1.35 2.09 7.93
CA TRP A 108 2.49 2.72 8.59
C TRP A 108 2.76 4.12 8.05
N LEU A 109 2.78 4.30 6.73
CA LEU A 109 2.97 5.61 6.10
C LEU A 109 1.88 6.60 6.54
N TYR A 110 0.63 6.15 6.58
CA TYR A 110 -0.46 6.97 7.07
C TYR A 110 -0.34 7.28 8.57
N GLN A 111 0.06 6.31 9.37
CA GLN A 111 0.29 6.51 10.81
C GLN A 111 1.38 7.55 11.09
N PHE A 112 2.47 7.52 10.32
CA PHE A 112 3.50 8.56 10.41
C PHE A 112 2.98 9.92 9.97
N TYR A 113 2.23 9.98 8.89
CA TYR A 113 1.63 11.22 8.39
C TYR A 113 0.74 11.90 9.44
N ILE A 114 -0.09 11.15 10.15
CA ILE A 114 -0.97 11.72 11.17
C ILE A 114 -0.33 11.87 12.56
N ALA A 115 0.88 11.33 12.79
CA ALA A 115 1.52 11.31 14.10
C ALA A 115 1.77 12.72 14.63
N GLU A 116 2.18 13.66 13.80
CA GLU A 116 2.39 15.05 14.17
C GLU A 116 1.09 15.69 14.65
N LYS A 117 0.03 15.57 13.86
CA LYS A 117 -1.30 16.08 14.22
C LYS A 117 -1.85 15.40 15.47
N LYS A 118 -1.64 14.11 15.63
CA LYS A 118 -2.02 13.37 16.84
C LYS A 118 -1.32 13.92 18.08
N ASN A 119 -0.03 14.19 18.01
CA ASN A 119 0.74 14.76 19.11
C ASN A 119 0.26 16.17 19.49
N GLU A 120 -0.17 16.97 18.52
CA GLU A 120 -0.72 18.30 18.76
C GLU A 120 -2.04 18.28 19.53
N VAL A 121 -2.90 17.30 19.27
CA VAL A 121 -4.26 17.22 19.85
C VAL A 121 -4.33 16.36 21.11
N MET A 122 -3.35 15.50 21.34
CA MET A 122 -3.28 14.66 22.53
C MET A 122 -3.13 15.52 23.79
N GLY A 123 -3.99 15.25 24.81
CA GLY A 123 -4.01 16.00 26.06
C GLY A 123 -4.75 17.33 26.02
N LYS A 124 -5.39 17.66 24.90
CA LYS A 124 -6.25 18.85 24.74
C LYS A 124 -7.71 18.46 24.53
N VAL A 125 -8.62 19.44 24.59
CA VAL A 125 -10.01 19.24 24.18
C VAL A 125 -10.03 19.02 22.66
N VAL A 126 -10.40 17.82 22.22
CA VAL A 126 -10.39 17.43 20.81
C VAL A 126 -11.61 18.04 20.11
N LYS A 127 -11.38 18.81 19.05
CA LYS A 127 -12.43 19.33 18.19
C LYS A 127 -12.95 18.24 17.25
N SER A 128 -14.15 18.45 16.69
CA SER A 128 -14.77 17.47 15.78
C SER A 128 -13.88 17.12 14.57
N GLU A 129 -13.17 18.10 14.02
CA GLU A 129 -12.24 17.96 12.91
C GLU A 129 -10.98 17.15 13.25
N ASP A 130 -10.60 17.13 14.53
CA ASP A 130 -9.39 16.47 15.04
C ASP A 130 -9.65 15.04 15.55
N ILE A 131 -10.91 14.62 15.65
CA ILE A 131 -11.29 13.28 16.14
C ILE A 131 -10.57 12.16 15.38
N PRO A 132 -10.49 12.16 14.04
CA PRO A 132 -9.79 11.12 13.30
C PRO A 132 -8.31 11.00 13.71
N ALA A 133 -7.61 12.13 13.85
CA ALA A 133 -6.20 12.12 14.26
C ALA A 133 -6.02 11.62 15.71
N ALA A 134 -6.93 11.99 16.62
CA ALA A 134 -6.86 11.60 18.03
C ALA A 134 -7.18 10.12 18.25
N THR A 135 -8.11 9.55 17.49
CA THR A 135 -8.66 8.21 17.74
C THR A 135 -8.10 7.12 16.83
N GLN A 136 -7.49 7.49 15.69
CA GLN A 136 -7.01 6.50 14.74
C GLN A 136 -5.84 5.70 15.30
N LEU A 137 -6.01 4.38 15.27
CA LEU A 137 -4.99 3.40 15.66
C LEU A 137 -4.96 2.29 14.62
N PHE A 138 -3.79 2.03 14.07
CA PHE A 138 -3.57 0.84 13.25
C PHE A 138 -3.26 -0.34 14.17
N THR A 139 -4.15 -1.34 14.13
CA THR A 139 -3.96 -2.56 14.92
C THR A 139 -2.76 -3.33 14.38
N PRO A 140 -1.76 -3.65 15.22
CA PRO A 140 -0.62 -4.48 14.79
C PRO A 140 -1.06 -5.80 14.18
N ASN A 141 -0.38 -6.23 13.12
CA ASN A 141 -0.71 -7.44 12.36
C ASN A 141 -0.84 -8.70 13.23
N TRP A 142 0.04 -8.87 14.21
CA TRP A 142 -0.02 -10.03 15.10
C TRP A 142 -1.33 -10.10 15.89
N ILE A 143 -1.89 -8.95 16.30
CA ILE A 143 -3.20 -8.89 16.97
C ILE A 143 -4.31 -9.30 16.00
N VAL A 144 -4.26 -8.79 14.75
CA VAL A 144 -5.24 -9.16 13.71
C VAL A 144 -5.17 -10.67 13.45
N LYS A 145 -3.96 -11.21 13.26
CA LYS A 145 -3.76 -12.66 13.09
C LYS A 145 -4.29 -13.46 14.27
N TYR A 146 -3.96 -13.04 15.49
CA TYR A 146 -4.47 -13.68 16.71
C TYR A 146 -6.00 -13.70 16.73
N MET A 147 -6.64 -12.57 16.47
CA MET A 147 -8.11 -12.48 16.45
C MET A 147 -8.73 -13.37 15.37
N VAL A 148 -8.23 -13.30 14.13
CA VAL A 148 -8.76 -14.08 13.00
C VAL A 148 -8.54 -15.57 13.22
N GLN A 149 -7.37 -16.00 13.67
CA GLN A 149 -7.04 -17.40 13.85
C GLN A 149 -7.83 -18.05 15.01
N ASN A 150 -8.12 -17.28 16.06
CA ASN A 150 -8.88 -17.78 17.22
C ASN A 150 -10.41 -17.54 17.13
N SER A 151 -10.88 -16.94 16.05
CA SER A 151 -12.32 -16.82 15.74
C SER A 151 -12.68 -17.63 14.50
N LEU A 152 -12.47 -17.09 13.31
CA LEU A 152 -12.77 -17.79 12.04
C LEU A 152 -11.91 -19.04 11.87
N GLY A 153 -10.63 -18.98 12.23
CA GLY A 153 -9.73 -20.14 12.20
C GLY A 153 -10.18 -21.25 13.13
N ALA A 154 -10.59 -20.92 14.35
CA ALA A 154 -11.13 -21.89 15.30
C ALA A 154 -12.42 -22.55 14.78
N GLN A 155 -13.31 -21.75 14.16
CA GLN A 155 -14.52 -22.28 13.53
C GLN A 155 -14.19 -23.19 12.33
N TRP A 156 -13.23 -22.81 11.50
CA TRP A 156 -12.74 -23.62 10.41
C TRP A 156 -12.17 -24.95 10.89
N MET A 157 -11.33 -24.94 11.92
CA MET A 157 -10.71 -26.16 12.48
C MET A 157 -11.72 -27.10 13.14
N ARG A 158 -12.83 -26.57 13.69
CA ARG A 158 -13.95 -27.41 14.17
C ARG A 158 -14.65 -28.15 13.03
N THR A 159 -14.81 -27.48 11.90
CA THR A 159 -15.49 -28.03 10.72
C THR A 159 -14.56 -28.98 9.93
N TYR A 160 -13.27 -28.63 9.85
CA TYR A 160 -12.25 -29.35 9.08
C TYR A 160 -11.01 -29.64 9.94
N PRO A 161 -11.06 -30.62 10.88
CA PRO A 161 -10.00 -30.86 11.87
C PRO A 161 -8.63 -31.20 11.26
N HIS A 162 -8.63 -31.76 10.04
CA HIS A 162 -7.42 -32.19 9.33
C HIS A 162 -6.94 -31.16 8.28
N SER A 163 -7.44 -29.94 8.34
CA SER A 163 -7.06 -28.89 7.38
C SER A 163 -5.60 -28.52 7.51
N ALA A 164 -4.89 -28.45 6.38
CA ALA A 164 -3.51 -27.98 6.32
C ALA A 164 -3.36 -26.50 6.70
N LEU A 165 -4.44 -25.71 6.75
CA LEU A 165 -4.41 -24.32 7.17
C LEU A 165 -3.86 -24.14 8.60
N LYS A 166 -3.98 -25.17 9.45
CA LYS A 166 -3.43 -25.13 10.81
C LYS A 166 -1.93 -24.81 10.85
N THR A 167 -1.17 -25.28 9.87
CA THR A 167 0.29 -25.05 9.81
C THR A 167 0.65 -23.58 9.52
N TYR A 168 -0.29 -22.76 9.08
CA TYR A 168 -0.13 -21.33 8.81
C TYR A 168 -0.72 -20.44 9.91
N MET A 169 -1.21 -21.05 11.01
CA MET A 169 -1.87 -20.34 12.10
C MET A 169 -0.95 -20.25 13.32
N ASP A 170 0.05 -19.35 13.26
CA ASP A 170 1.09 -19.19 14.30
C ASP A 170 0.53 -18.76 15.66
N PHE A 171 -0.63 -18.14 15.69
CA PHE A 171 -1.29 -17.61 16.89
C PHE A 171 -2.55 -18.39 17.28
N TYR A 172 -2.80 -19.53 16.66
CA TYR A 172 -3.96 -20.35 16.98
C TYR A 172 -3.76 -21.08 18.30
N ILE A 173 -4.74 -20.96 19.20
CA ILE A 173 -4.78 -21.65 20.49
C ILE A 173 -5.70 -22.84 20.37
N GLU A 174 -5.17 -24.03 20.61
CA GLU A 174 -6.01 -25.23 20.63
C GLU A 174 -6.96 -25.20 21.83
N PRO A 175 -8.25 -25.46 21.63
CA PRO A 175 -9.19 -25.52 22.73
C PRO A 175 -8.84 -26.67 23.67
N ILE A 176 -8.71 -26.35 24.95
CA ILE A 176 -8.54 -27.36 26.01
C ILE A 176 -9.86 -28.13 26.13
N GLN A 177 -9.78 -29.43 26.37
CA GLN A 177 -10.97 -30.25 26.67
C GLN A 177 -11.63 -29.68 27.94
N GLN A 178 -12.85 -29.16 27.76
CA GLN A 178 -13.65 -28.71 28.89
C GLN A 178 -14.20 -29.93 29.65
N VAL A 179 -14.18 -29.85 30.97
CA VAL A 179 -14.82 -30.85 31.85
C VAL A 179 -16.34 -30.87 31.55
N ASP A 180 -16.95 -32.04 31.54
CA ASP A 180 -18.35 -32.22 31.13
C ASP A 180 -19.35 -31.30 31.89
N ALA A 181 -19.05 -30.93 33.13
CA ALA A 181 -19.84 -29.97 33.93
C ALA A 181 -19.98 -28.56 33.35
N VAL A 182 -19.15 -28.19 32.34
CA VAL A 182 -19.17 -26.85 31.68
C VAL A 182 -19.87 -26.91 30.34
N LYS A 183 -20.13 -28.09 29.80
CA LYS A 183 -20.81 -28.29 28.50
C LYS A 183 -22.33 -28.11 28.57
N ASP A 184 -22.89 -28.23 29.78
CA ASP A 184 -24.34 -28.20 30.02
C ASP A 184 -24.86 -26.84 30.50
N GLN A 185 -24.03 -25.77 30.46
CA GLN A 185 -24.41 -24.39 30.71
C GLN A 185 -24.45 -23.55 29.41
#